data_910c2449e47793bcb5ed0f07cdf9d83a
#
_entry.id   910c2449e47793bcb5ed0f07cdf9d83a
#
_cell.length_a   1.000
_cell.length_b   1.000
_cell.length_c   1.000
_cell.angle_alpha   90.00
_cell.angle_beta   90.00
_cell.angle_gamma   90.00
#
_symmetry.space_group_name_H-M   'P 1'
#
loop_
_entity.id
_entity.type
_entity.pdbx_description
1 polymer ?
#
loop_
_entity_poly.entity_id
_entity_poly.type
_entity_poly.pdbx_seq_one_letter_code
_entity_poly.pdbx_strand_id
1 'polypeptide(L)'
;MEEIIKCFQELNKPTWIASVRLGTSKIAETNVANPHQLPKDYPAPRDVLRQHFPHTAKQCLFRGGWGYSIDDAVEVLEFDPEINPDQRFDGVSLEYAFVDKRIREELIHAPNARRFDHLSWQVIEQSLHERDRIHYDRLLVEITADDEIYLTEYWFNISDFF
;
A
#
# COMPACT_ATOMS: atom_id res chain seq x y z
N MET A 1 -17.25 17.25 5.65
CA MET A 1 -17.31 16.01 6.47
C MET A 1 -18.12 14.90 5.79
N GLU A 2 -19.17 15.19 5.07
CA GLU A 2 -20.01 14.17 4.40
C GLU A 2 -19.36 13.49 3.17
N GLU A 3 -18.49 14.17 2.43
CA GLU A 3 -17.83 13.58 1.26
C GLU A 3 -16.74 12.54 1.61
N ILE A 4 -16.07 12.71 2.75
CA ILE A 4 -15.04 11.75 3.22
C ILE A 4 -15.70 10.43 3.66
N ILE A 5 -16.89 10.51 4.26
CA ILE A 5 -17.68 9.34 4.66
C ILE A 5 -18.20 8.59 3.42
N LYS A 6 -18.55 9.29 2.34
CA LYS A 6 -18.99 8.66 1.09
C LYS A 6 -17.88 7.86 0.40
N CYS A 7 -16.64 8.36 0.39
CA CYS A 7 -15.52 7.64 -0.20
C CYS A 7 -15.22 6.33 0.56
N PHE A 8 -15.38 6.31 1.89
CA PHE A 8 -15.23 5.10 2.72
C PHE A 8 -16.41 4.15 2.62
N GLN A 9 -17.63 4.64 2.37
CA GLN A 9 -18.82 3.78 2.23
C GLN A 9 -18.88 3.09 0.87
N GLU A 10 -18.25 3.63 -0.16
CA GLU A 10 -18.12 2.95 -1.45
C GLU A 10 -17.04 1.85 -1.46
N LEU A 11 -16.00 1.99 -0.63
CA LEU A 11 -15.00 0.94 -0.40
C LEU A 11 -15.52 -0.22 0.46
N ASN A 12 -16.60 -0.01 1.23
CA ASN A 12 -17.19 -1.00 2.13
C ASN A 12 -18.37 -1.77 1.55
N LYS A 13 -18.56 -1.80 0.26
CA LYS A 13 -19.44 -2.81 -0.35
C LYS A 13 -18.66 -4.11 -0.44
N PRO A 14 -19.03 -5.17 0.33
CA PRO A 14 -18.36 -6.45 0.26
C PRO A 14 -18.76 -7.17 -1.03
N THR A 15 -18.10 -6.84 -2.11
CA THR A 15 -18.09 -7.68 -3.31
C THR A 15 -16.81 -8.51 -3.33
N TRP A 16 -16.36 -8.90 -2.15
CA TRP A 16 -15.26 -9.85 -2.00
C TRP A 16 -15.84 -11.27 -2.01
N ILE A 17 -16.13 -11.77 -3.20
CA ILE A 17 -16.11 -13.21 -3.37
C ILE A 17 -14.62 -13.56 -3.40
N ALA A 18 -14.12 -14.01 -2.26
CA ALA A 18 -12.84 -14.69 -2.18
C ALA A 18 -12.94 -15.99 -2.99
N SER A 19 -12.80 -15.91 -4.30
CA SER A 19 -12.51 -17.07 -5.11
C SER A 19 -11.02 -17.39 -4.92
N VAL A 20 -10.71 -18.14 -3.87
CA VAL A 20 -9.47 -18.89 -3.79
C VAL A 20 -9.49 -19.84 -4.98
N ARG A 21 -8.97 -19.43 -6.11
CA ARG A 21 -8.58 -20.34 -7.18
C ARG A 21 -7.28 -21.02 -6.74
N LEU A 22 -7.43 -22.16 -6.08
CA LEU A 22 -6.42 -23.19 -6.05
C LEU A 22 -6.23 -23.71 -7.48
N GLY A 23 -5.52 -22.94 -8.29
CA GLY A 23 -5.05 -23.34 -9.60
C GLY A 23 -3.53 -23.40 -9.52
N THR A 24 -2.98 -24.63 -9.55
CA THR A 24 -1.57 -24.89 -9.81
C THR A 24 -1.24 -24.46 -11.25
N SER A 25 -1.22 -23.17 -11.50
CA SER A 25 -0.55 -22.59 -12.65
C SER A 25 0.85 -22.22 -12.18
N LYS A 26 1.87 -22.86 -12.79
CA LYS A 26 3.22 -22.31 -12.80
C LYS A 26 3.10 -20.87 -13.28
N ILE A 27 3.06 -19.93 -12.35
CA ILE A 27 3.37 -18.54 -12.65
C ILE A 27 4.84 -18.63 -13.05
N ALA A 28 5.12 -18.54 -14.36
CA ALA A 28 6.46 -18.27 -14.83
C ALA A 28 7.00 -17.15 -13.95
N GLU A 29 8.28 -17.18 -13.60
CA GLU A 29 8.99 -16.11 -12.91
C GLU A 29 8.80 -14.82 -13.72
N THR A 30 7.65 -14.21 -13.56
CA THR A 30 7.35 -12.92 -14.15
C THR A 30 8.16 -11.97 -13.29
N ASN A 31 9.22 -11.42 -13.87
CA ASN A 31 9.96 -10.33 -13.23
C ASN A 31 8.93 -9.27 -12.83
N VAL A 32 8.66 -9.21 -11.53
CA VAL A 32 7.81 -8.18 -10.94
C VAL A 32 8.62 -6.89 -10.98
N ALA A 33 8.57 -6.22 -12.11
CA ALA A 33 9.29 -4.97 -12.32
C ALA A 33 8.26 -3.84 -12.36
N ASN A 34 8.19 -3.07 -11.26
CA ASN A 34 7.46 -1.83 -11.25
C ASN A 34 8.25 -0.77 -12.06
N PRO A 35 7.79 -0.35 -13.25
CA PRO A 35 8.49 0.62 -14.09
C PRO A 35 8.46 2.04 -13.51
N HIS A 36 7.62 2.28 -12.51
CA HIS A 36 7.39 3.58 -11.87
C HIS A 36 7.96 3.66 -10.45
N GLN A 37 8.84 2.73 -10.06
CA GLN A 37 9.44 2.72 -8.75
C GLN A 37 10.10 4.06 -8.42
N LEU A 38 9.83 4.57 -7.21
CA LEU A 38 10.46 5.79 -6.71
C LEU A 38 11.98 5.67 -6.65
N PRO A 39 12.73 6.75 -6.88
CA PRO A 39 14.18 6.76 -6.73
C PRO A 39 14.62 6.30 -5.32
N LYS A 40 15.78 5.65 -5.22
CA LYS A 40 16.28 5.15 -3.92
C LYS A 40 16.54 6.23 -2.87
N ASP A 41 16.79 7.45 -3.31
CA ASP A 41 16.99 8.65 -2.49
C ASP A 41 15.71 9.46 -2.29
N TYR A 42 14.55 8.91 -2.69
CA TYR A 42 13.27 9.56 -2.48
C TYR A 42 12.98 9.68 -0.97
N PRO A 43 12.42 10.80 -0.50
CA PRO A 43 12.17 11.00 0.91
C PRO A 43 11.27 9.92 1.53
N ALA A 44 11.39 9.71 2.84
CA ALA A 44 10.62 8.70 3.56
C ALA A 44 9.10 8.90 3.42
N PRO A 45 8.31 7.81 3.41
CA PRO A 45 6.85 7.87 3.21
C PRO A 45 6.16 8.83 4.16
N ARG A 46 6.53 8.81 5.45
CA ARG A 46 5.91 9.67 6.48
C ARG A 46 5.92 11.14 6.11
N ASP A 47 7.05 11.63 5.59
CA ASP A 47 7.24 13.05 5.29
C ASP A 47 6.51 13.44 4.01
N VAL A 48 6.64 12.60 2.97
CA VAL A 48 6.01 12.83 1.66
C VAL A 48 4.49 12.74 1.77
N LEU A 49 3.97 11.69 2.41
CA LEU A 49 2.53 11.50 2.53
C LEU A 49 1.88 12.60 3.37
N ARG A 50 2.58 13.11 4.38
CA ARG A 50 2.12 14.27 5.15
C ARG A 50 2.02 15.53 4.30
N GLN A 51 2.95 15.72 3.38
CA GLN A 51 2.97 16.85 2.46
C GLN A 51 1.89 16.75 1.38
N HIS A 52 1.78 15.61 0.72
CA HIS A 52 0.89 15.44 -0.43
C HIS A 52 -0.55 15.12 -0.06
N PHE A 53 -0.75 14.54 1.12
CA PHE A 53 -2.08 14.14 1.61
C PHE A 53 -2.40 14.69 3.02
N PRO A 54 -2.37 16.02 3.23
CA PRO A 54 -2.39 16.64 4.57
C PRO A 54 -3.69 16.39 5.36
N HIS A 55 -4.76 15.97 4.68
CA HIS A 55 -6.06 15.75 5.31
C HIS A 55 -6.31 14.31 5.76
N THR A 56 -5.34 13.41 5.57
CA THR A 56 -5.50 12.01 5.95
C THR A 56 -4.68 11.70 7.21
N ALA A 57 -5.31 11.63 8.38
CA ALA A 57 -4.64 11.33 9.65
C ALA A 57 -3.85 10.00 9.63
N LYS A 58 -4.31 9.01 8.86
CA LYS A 58 -3.65 7.71 8.70
C LYS A 58 -2.23 7.76 8.10
N GLN A 59 -1.84 8.83 7.44
CA GLN A 59 -0.50 8.96 6.82
C GLN A 59 0.64 8.95 7.84
N CYS A 60 0.34 9.41 9.02
CA CYS A 60 1.32 9.51 10.08
C CYS A 60 1.58 8.19 10.80
N LEU A 61 0.77 7.16 10.54
CA LEU A 61 0.90 5.81 11.09
C LEU A 61 1.85 4.93 10.27
N PHE A 62 2.53 5.49 9.30
CA PHE A 62 3.52 4.80 8.48
C PHE A 62 4.93 5.30 8.80
N ARG A 63 5.85 4.35 9.03
CA ARG A 63 7.28 4.56 9.21
C ARG A 63 8.06 3.63 8.28
N GLY A 64 9.38 3.64 8.36
CA GLY A 64 10.23 2.77 7.53
C GLY A 64 10.36 3.23 6.09
N GLY A 65 10.43 2.26 5.18
CA GLY A 65 10.63 2.49 3.76
C GLY A 65 9.34 2.55 2.95
N TRP A 66 9.48 2.42 1.64
CA TRP A 66 8.36 2.43 0.70
C TRP A 66 7.77 1.03 0.42
N GLY A 67 8.35 -0.02 1.02
CA GLY A 67 7.83 -1.38 0.94
C GLY A 67 8.14 -2.11 -0.36
N TYR A 68 9.22 -1.78 -1.04
CA TYR A 68 9.65 -2.48 -2.26
C TYR A 68 10.27 -3.85 -1.99
N SER A 69 10.72 -4.07 -0.77
CA SER A 69 11.29 -5.33 -0.30
C SER A 69 11.11 -5.45 1.20
N ILE A 70 11.40 -6.63 1.74
CA ILE A 70 11.36 -6.88 3.19
C ILE A 70 12.35 -5.97 3.95
N ASP A 71 13.48 -5.60 3.34
CA ASP A 71 14.48 -4.70 3.94
C ASP A 71 14.08 -3.22 3.87
N ASP A 72 13.10 -2.89 3.05
CA ASP A 72 12.52 -1.57 2.85
C ASP A 72 11.04 -1.56 3.29
N ALA A 73 10.64 -2.46 4.18
CA ALA A 73 9.25 -2.62 4.58
C ALA A 73 8.68 -1.35 5.21
N VAL A 74 7.43 -1.10 4.92
CA VAL A 74 6.62 -0.08 5.61
C VAL A 74 6.31 -0.60 7.01
N GLU A 75 6.63 0.16 8.03
CA GLU A 75 6.19 -0.11 9.38
C GLU A 75 4.79 0.49 9.58
N VAL A 76 3.80 -0.37 9.82
CA VAL A 76 2.42 0.02 10.06
C VAL A 76 2.16 0.06 11.55
N LEU A 77 1.73 1.20 12.07
CA LEU A 77 1.45 1.39 13.49
C LEU A 77 -0.05 1.32 13.77
N GLU A 78 -0.45 0.51 14.75
CA GLU A 78 -1.82 0.50 15.25
C GLU A 78 -2.19 1.84 15.87
N PHE A 79 -1.22 2.48 16.50
CA PHE A 79 -1.42 3.66 17.33
C PHE A 79 -0.19 4.58 17.32
N ASP A 80 -0.40 5.87 17.19
CA ASP A 80 0.62 6.89 17.41
C ASP A 80 0.06 7.96 18.36
N PRO A 81 0.53 7.99 19.64
CA PRO A 81 0.00 8.89 20.65
C PRO A 81 0.21 10.37 20.34
N GLU A 82 1.20 10.70 19.50
CA GLU A 82 1.45 12.09 19.12
C GLU A 82 0.45 12.61 18.08
N ILE A 83 -0.20 11.69 17.35
CA ILE A 83 -1.02 12.01 16.20
C ILE A 83 -2.49 11.68 16.44
N ASN A 84 -2.76 10.50 16.99
CA ASN A 84 -4.10 9.99 17.24
C ASN A 84 -4.19 9.38 18.64
N PRO A 85 -4.18 10.19 19.71
CA PRO A 85 -4.10 9.69 21.08
C PRO A 85 -5.28 8.80 21.51
N ASP A 86 -6.43 8.96 20.85
CA ASP A 86 -7.67 8.27 21.22
C ASP A 86 -8.16 7.28 20.15
N GLN A 87 -7.40 7.06 19.10
CA GLN A 87 -7.84 6.22 17.99
C GLN A 87 -6.82 5.15 17.61
N ARG A 88 -7.29 3.89 17.58
CA ARG A 88 -6.57 2.75 17.02
C ARG A 88 -7.10 2.44 15.63
N PHE A 89 -6.23 1.90 14.80
CA PHE A 89 -6.56 1.54 13.44
C PHE A 89 -6.37 0.03 13.22
N ASP A 90 -7.13 -0.52 12.34
CA ASP A 90 -6.95 -1.88 11.85
C ASP A 90 -5.84 -1.93 10.80
N GLY A 91 -4.92 -2.92 10.92
CA GLY A 91 -3.73 -3.04 10.08
C GLY A 91 -4.06 -3.15 8.61
N VAL A 92 -5.03 -3.98 8.24
CA VAL A 92 -5.42 -4.21 6.84
C VAL A 92 -5.90 -2.93 6.16
N SER A 93 -6.72 -2.13 6.84
CA SER A 93 -7.17 -0.86 6.27
C SER A 93 -6.03 0.16 6.13
N LEU A 94 -5.00 0.09 6.96
CA LEU A 94 -3.80 0.91 6.83
C LEU A 94 -2.94 0.47 5.65
N GLU A 95 -2.73 -0.83 5.47
CA GLU A 95 -1.99 -1.37 4.33
C GLU A 95 -2.60 -0.94 3.00
N TYR A 96 -3.91 -1.10 2.84
CA TYR A 96 -4.61 -0.68 1.63
C TYR A 96 -4.60 0.83 1.42
N ALA A 97 -4.69 1.61 2.49
CA ALA A 97 -4.52 3.06 2.41
C ALA A 97 -3.11 3.42 1.93
N PHE A 98 -2.07 2.70 2.40
CA PHE A 98 -0.71 2.92 1.95
C PHE A 98 -0.52 2.54 0.48
N VAL A 99 -1.07 1.39 0.05
CA VAL A 99 -1.03 0.97 -1.37
C VAL A 99 -1.56 2.08 -2.28
N ASP A 100 -2.75 2.61 -2.00
CA ASP A 100 -3.33 3.72 -2.78
C ASP A 100 -2.41 4.95 -2.80
N LYS A 101 -1.82 5.32 -1.66
CA LYS A 101 -0.94 6.49 -1.56
C LYS A 101 0.37 6.30 -2.32
N ARG A 102 1.01 5.13 -2.19
CA ARG A 102 2.25 4.85 -2.92
C ARG A 102 2.02 4.84 -4.43
N ILE A 103 0.93 4.25 -4.93
CA ILE A 103 0.58 4.28 -6.35
C ILE A 103 0.44 5.73 -6.84
N ARG A 104 -0.25 6.57 -6.09
CA ARG A 104 -0.39 8.00 -6.45
C ARG A 104 0.93 8.73 -6.39
N GLU A 105 1.79 8.40 -5.44
CA GLU A 105 3.11 8.99 -5.35
C GLU A 105 3.96 8.63 -6.57
N GLU A 106 4.01 7.36 -6.93
CA GLU A 106 4.75 6.85 -8.09
C GLU A 106 4.25 7.44 -9.42
N LEU A 107 2.93 7.51 -9.60
CA LEU A 107 2.32 7.83 -10.89
C LEU A 107 1.96 9.32 -11.07
N ILE A 108 1.79 10.08 -10.00
CA ILE A 108 1.26 11.45 -10.05
C ILE A 108 2.26 12.49 -9.53
N HIS A 109 2.91 12.18 -8.41
CA HIS A 109 3.73 13.16 -7.69
C HIS A 109 5.24 13.04 -7.95
N ALA A 110 5.73 11.85 -8.29
CA ALA A 110 7.14 11.64 -8.55
C ALA A 110 7.66 12.51 -9.72
N PRO A 111 8.95 12.88 -9.73
CA PRO A 111 9.51 13.77 -10.76
C PRO A 111 9.35 13.28 -12.20
N ASN A 112 9.22 11.96 -12.40
CA ASN A 112 9.02 11.32 -13.71
C ASN A 112 7.57 10.87 -13.95
N ALA A 113 6.64 11.32 -13.11
CA ALA A 113 5.23 10.96 -13.20
C ALA A 113 4.63 11.37 -14.56
N ARG A 114 3.75 10.51 -15.06
CA ARG A 114 2.94 10.79 -16.26
C ARG A 114 1.53 11.15 -15.82
N ARG A 115 0.78 11.77 -16.70
CA ARG A 115 -0.65 11.94 -16.51
C ARG A 115 -1.34 10.67 -16.97
N PHE A 116 -2.19 10.10 -16.10
CA PHE A 116 -3.06 8.96 -16.40
C PHE A 116 -4.52 9.43 -16.33
N ASP A 117 -5.34 8.96 -17.26
CA ASP A 117 -6.77 9.25 -17.29
C ASP A 117 -7.56 8.17 -16.54
N HIS A 118 -7.01 6.95 -16.48
CA HIS A 118 -7.59 5.83 -15.77
C HIS A 118 -6.55 5.15 -14.88
N LEU A 119 -6.90 4.94 -13.61
CA LEU A 119 -6.05 4.27 -12.63
C LEU A 119 -6.90 3.35 -11.75
N SER A 120 -6.53 2.07 -11.72
CA SER A 120 -7.12 1.09 -10.80
C SER A 120 -6.07 0.11 -10.30
N TRP A 121 -6.36 -0.60 -9.22
CA TRP A 121 -5.47 -1.62 -8.68
C TRP A 121 -6.27 -2.70 -7.94
N GLN A 122 -5.65 -3.88 -7.81
CA GLN A 122 -6.21 -4.99 -7.04
C GLN A 122 -5.11 -5.84 -6.41
N VAL A 123 -5.38 -6.39 -5.24
CA VAL A 123 -4.49 -7.37 -4.60
C VAL A 123 -4.69 -8.73 -5.26
N ILE A 124 -3.60 -9.30 -5.80
CA ILE A 124 -3.60 -10.62 -6.45
C ILE A 124 -3.24 -11.72 -5.47
N GLU A 125 -2.31 -11.43 -4.55
CA GLU A 125 -1.83 -12.37 -3.56
C GLU A 125 -1.49 -11.63 -2.27
N GLN A 126 -1.76 -12.27 -1.14
CA GLN A 126 -1.33 -11.82 0.19
C GLN A 126 -0.68 -12.99 0.91
N SER A 127 0.44 -12.74 1.58
CA SER A 127 1.17 -13.78 2.31
C SER A 127 1.87 -13.22 3.54
N LEU A 128 1.72 -13.95 4.66
CA LEU A 128 2.39 -13.64 5.92
C LEU A 128 3.80 -14.26 5.94
N HIS A 129 4.77 -13.48 6.35
CA HIS A 129 6.16 -13.88 6.50
C HIS A 129 6.66 -13.55 7.90
N GLU A 130 7.61 -14.33 8.40
CA GLU A 130 8.32 -14.04 9.63
C GLU A 130 9.82 -14.04 9.36
N ARG A 131 10.52 -13.01 9.83
CA ARG A 131 11.98 -12.92 9.81
C ARG A 131 12.45 -12.24 11.09
N ASP A 132 13.33 -12.90 11.84
CA ASP A 132 13.90 -12.39 13.09
C ASP A 132 12.85 -12.00 14.16
N ARG A 133 11.74 -12.74 14.23
CA ARG A 133 10.56 -12.50 15.09
C ARG A 133 9.77 -11.24 14.73
N ILE A 134 9.97 -10.72 13.54
CA ILE A 134 9.19 -9.63 12.98
C ILE A 134 8.20 -10.23 11.99
N HIS A 135 6.94 -9.83 12.10
CA HIS A 135 5.88 -10.27 11.20
C HIS A 135 5.73 -9.29 10.05
N TYR A 136 5.73 -9.84 8.84
CA TYR A 136 5.58 -9.07 7.61
C TYR A 136 4.39 -9.58 6.83
N ASP A 137 3.59 -8.66 6.32
CA ASP A 137 2.61 -8.95 5.29
C ASP A 137 3.16 -8.53 3.93
N ARG A 138 3.05 -9.41 2.94
CA ARG A 138 3.43 -9.15 1.56
C ARG A 138 2.18 -9.15 0.70
N LEU A 139 1.91 -8.05 0.04
CA LEU A 139 0.87 -7.94 -0.97
C LEU A 139 1.51 -7.92 -2.36
N LEU A 140 1.02 -8.78 -3.26
CA LEU A 140 1.27 -8.65 -4.70
C LEU A 140 0.08 -7.92 -5.31
N VAL A 141 0.34 -6.78 -5.89
CA VAL A 141 -0.69 -5.87 -6.41
C VAL A 141 -0.55 -5.71 -7.90
N GLU A 142 -1.64 -5.91 -8.63
CA GLU A 142 -1.76 -5.55 -10.04
C GLU A 142 -2.26 -4.11 -10.14
N ILE A 143 -1.56 -3.32 -10.93
CA ILE A 143 -1.89 -1.92 -11.20
C ILE A 143 -2.19 -1.78 -12.68
N THR A 144 -3.31 -1.13 -12.98
CA THR A 144 -3.70 -0.73 -14.34
C THR A 144 -3.69 0.78 -14.42
N ALA A 145 -2.84 1.32 -15.28
CA ALA A 145 -2.72 2.75 -15.55
C ALA A 145 -2.86 2.97 -17.06
N ASP A 146 -4.03 3.45 -17.48
CA ASP A 146 -4.46 3.49 -18.89
C ASP A 146 -4.32 2.09 -19.55
N ASP A 147 -3.44 1.95 -20.53
CA ASP A 147 -3.18 0.69 -21.26
C ASP A 147 -2.02 -0.12 -20.64
N GLU A 148 -1.40 0.38 -19.58
CA GLU A 148 -0.27 -0.28 -18.91
C GLU A 148 -0.77 -1.13 -17.74
N ILE A 149 -0.39 -2.41 -17.70
CA ILE A 149 -0.68 -3.33 -16.59
C ILE A 149 0.64 -3.90 -16.09
N TYR A 150 0.88 -3.79 -14.79
CA TYR A 150 2.08 -4.33 -14.16
C TYR A 150 1.81 -4.83 -12.74
N LEU A 151 2.71 -5.67 -12.24
CA LEU A 151 2.68 -6.20 -10.88
C LEU A 151 3.75 -5.50 -10.03
N THR A 152 3.44 -5.23 -8.77
CA THR A 152 4.39 -4.73 -7.81
C THR A 152 4.15 -5.32 -6.42
N GLU A 153 5.21 -5.45 -5.65
CA GLU A 153 5.14 -5.93 -4.27
C GLU A 153 5.05 -4.77 -3.28
N TYR A 154 4.36 -5.05 -2.20
CA TYR A 154 4.30 -4.21 -1.01
C TYR A 154 4.64 -5.05 0.20
N TRP A 155 5.63 -4.63 0.97
CA TRP A 155 6.05 -5.28 2.19
C TRP A 155 5.74 -4.40 3.39
N PHE A 156 5.00 -4.95 4.34
CA PHE A 156 4.58 -4.27 5.56
C PHE A 156 5.13 -4.99 6.79
N ASN A 157 5.79 -4.26 7.69
CA ASN A 157 6.02 -4.73 9.04
C ASN A 157 4.76 -4.46 9.86
N ILE A 158 4.11 -5.54 10.27
CA ILE A 158 2.82 -5.52 10.98
C ILE A 158 2.95 -6.00 12.43
N SER A 159 4.16 -6.03 12.98
CA SER A 159 4.42 -6.57 14.32
C SER A 159 3.65 -5.84 15.44
N ASP A 160 3.20 -4.62 15.19
CA ASP A 160 2.39 -3.84 16.14
C ASP A 160 0.97 -4.43 16.34
N PHE A 161 0.57 -5.38 15.47
CA PHE A 161 -0.75 -6.04 15.49
C PHE A 161 -0.71 -7.49 16.00
N PHE A 162 0.44 -7.98 16.50
CA PHE A 162 0.64 -9.35 16.98
C PHE A 162 0.95 -9.45 18.46
#